data_d9f003ff5c8edb178543b52dedec5965
#
_entry.id   d9f003ff5c8edb178543b52dedec5965
#
_cell.length_a   1.000
_cell.length_b   1.000
_cell.length_c   1.000
_cell.angle_alpha   90.00
_cell.angle_beta   90.00
_cell.angle_gamma   90.00
#
_symmetry.space_group_name_H-M   'P 1'
#
loop_
_entity.id
_entity.type
_entity.pdbx_description
1 polymer ?
#
loop_
_entity_poly.entity_id
_entity_poly.type
_entity_poly.pdbx_seq_one_letter_code
_entity_poly.pdbx_strand_id
1 'polypeptide(L)'
;MELFIVETGSGEPVLLLHGYPQSSSCWRHQIPVLAQHHRVIAPDWPGFGRSAPPPTAPTYDAEVERIEQLVTSLRLDRFNLVAHDYGGFLGLGYLRRYPHRVMRFAVLNSRAHKTFRPWFYRFSQQQHWAATHVPAVLRRFPLRRAHHYALQRYRRLGCYDDALEAEYLGWMGTPQGRRTYVDFFANYHVPQVPGLAESLREITCPTAVVWGDRDPYIPFQTARELAEPIPAATLTRLCGADHYIMEERPAEVTEALLDLLARPCVAGDEVGIPRGWQ
;
A
#
# COMPACT_ATOMS: atom_id res chain seq x y z
N MET A 1 9.83 -3.67 -16.83
CA MET A 1 8.78 -2.69 -16.50
C MET A 1 9.47 -1.39 -16.11
N GLU A 2 9.09 -0.27 -16.70
CA GLU A 2 9.70 1.02 -16.40
C GLU A 2 8.93 1.66 -15.22
N LEU A 3 9.53 1.59 -14.03
CA LEU A 3 9.01 2.22 -12.81
C LEU A 3 9.84 3.45 -12.48
N PHE A 4 9.18 4.50 -12.05
CA PHE A 4 9.84 5.56 -11.32
C PHE A 4 10.08 5.10 -9.88
N ILE A 5 11.31 5.21 -9.41
CA ILE A 5 11.72 4.76 -8.08
C ILE A 5 12.51 5.86 -7.41
N VAL A 6 12.09 6.25 -6.21
CA VAL A 6 12.93 7.03 -5.30
C VAL A 6 13.78 6.05 -4.53
N GLU A 7 15.10 6.17 -4.67
CA GLU A 7 16.06 5.33 -3.95
C GLU A 7 17.11 6.22 -3.29
N THR A 8 17.33 6.03 -1.99
CA THR A 8 18.30 6.83 -1.21
C THR A 8 18.75 6.08 0.04
N GLY A 9 19.88 6.53 0.62
CA GLY A 9 20.45 5.92 1.81
C GLY A 9 21.24 4.64 1.49
N SER A 10 21.68 3.95 2.54
CA SER A 10 22.45 2.70 2.46
C SER A 10 22.17 1.84 3.70
N GLY A 11 22.50 0.54 3.63
CA GLY A 11 22.25 -0.41 4.71
C GLY A 11 21.11 -1.37 4.39
N GLU A 12 20.43 -1.85 5.43
CA GLU A 12 19.34 -2.82 5.30
C GLU A 12 18.18 -2.24 4.45
N PRO A 13 17.70 -2.97 3.41
CA PRO A 13 16.71 -2.43 2.50
C PRO A 13 15.34 -2.26 3.14
N VAL A 14 14.67 -1.13 2.83
CA VAL A 14 13.27 -0.85 3.18
C VAL A 14 12.50 -0.49 1.91
N LEU A 15 11.54 -1.34 1.53
CA LEU A 15 10.64 -1.11 0.40
C LEU A 15 9.35 -0.45 0.92
N LEU A 16 9.01 0.71 0.36
CA LEU A 16 7.83 1.49 0.73
C LEU A 16 6.78 1.43 -0.39
N LEU A 17 5.65 0.77 -0.17
CA LEU A 17 4.55 0.66 -1.14
C LEU A 17 3.42 1.61 -0.79
N HIS A 18 3.12 2.54 -1.69
CA HIS A 18 2.03 3.50 -1.53
C HIS A 18 0.65 2.91 -1.85
N GLY A 19 -0.40 3.62 -1.47
CA GLY A 19 -1.79 3.31 -1.77
C GLY A 19 -2.38 4.10 -2.94
N TYR A 20 -3.67 3.88 -3.19
CA TYR A 20 -4.46 4.60 -4.18
C TYR A 20 -4.91 5.98 -3.62
N PRO A 21 -4.89 7.05 -4.39
CA PRO A 21 -4.32 7.25 -5.73
C PRO A 21 -2.92 7.86 -5.70
N GLN A 22 -2.17 7.61 -4.62
CA GLN A 22 -0.91 8.25 -4.28
C GLN A 22 0.26 7.85 -5.20
N SER A 23 1.44 8.27 -4.81
CA SER A 23 2.75 7.93 -5.40
C SER A 23 3.78 7.77 -4.27
N SER A 24 5.02 7.52 -4.61
CA SER A 24 6.15 7.50 -3.66
C SER A 24 6.27 8.78 -2.83
N SER A 25 5.73 9.91 -3.33
CA SER A 25 5.71 11.21 -2.63
C SER A 25 4.94 11.18 -1.29
N CYS A 26 4.07 10.16 -1.06
CA CYS A 26 3.41 10.00 0.24
C CYS A 26 4.40 9.69 1.38
N TRP A 27 5.56 9.17 1.04
CA TRP A 27 6.63 8.84 1.97
C TRP A 27 7.67 9.95 2.17
N ARG A 28 7.45 11.17 1.60
CA ARG A 28 8.42 12.26 1.61
C ARG A 28 8.91 12.68 2.99
N HIS A 29 8.11 12.44 4.04
CA HIS A 29 8.50 12.72 5.43
C HIS A 29 9.26 11.56 6.07
N GLN A 30 8.98 10.33 5.69
CA GLN A 30 9.61 9.12 6.22
C GLN A 30 10.96 8.85 5.56
N ILE A 31 11.04 9.02 4.24
CA ILE A 31 12.24 8.73 3.44
C ILE A 31 13.51 9.40 4.01
N PRO A 32 13.55 10.72 4.30
CA PRO A 32 14.79 11.36 4.79
C PRO A 32 15.27 10.84 6.14
N VAL A 33 14.35 10.41 6.98
CA VAL A 33 14.68 9.88 8.31
C VAL A 33 15.17 8.44 8.21
N LEU A 34 14.43 7.59 7.49
CA LEU A 34 14.81 6.18 7.31
C LEU A 34 16.13 6.03 6.54
N ALA A 35 16.39 6.91 5.57
CA ALA A 35 17.59 6.88 4.75
C ALA A 35 18.88 7.20 5.52
N GLN A 36 18.81 7.65 6.76
CA GLN A 36 19.98 7.84 7.62
C GLN A 36 20.67 6.50 7.98
N HIS A 37 19.90 5.41 8.00
CA HIS A 37 20.39 4.10 8.44
C HIS A 37 19.96 2.94 7.53
N HIS A 38 19.14 3.21 6.51
CA HIS A 38 18.57 2.20 5.63
C HIS A 38 18.69 2.58 4.15
N ARG A 39 18.78 1.58 3.28
CA ARG A 39 18.55 1.75 1.83
C ARG A 39 17.05 1.81 1.59
N VAL A 40 16.50 3.00 1.40
CA VAL A 40 15.06 3.23 1.22
C VAL A 40 14.73 3.22 -0.25
N ILE A 41 13.70 2.44 -0.62
CA ILE A 41 13.24 2.23 -1.98
C ILE A 41 11.73 2.46 -2.02
N ALA A 42 11.28 3.48 -2.75
CA ALA A 42 9.87 3.83 -2.87
C ALA A 42 9.50 3.94 -4.35
N PRO A 43 8.91 2.91 -4.96
CA PRO A 43 8.41 2.98 -6.33
C PRO A 43 7.09 3.75 -6.40
N ASP A 44 6.88 4.44 -7.52
CA ASP A 44 5.53 4.74 -7.98
C ASP A 44 4.96 3.45 -8.59
N TRP A 45 3.80 2.99 -8.12
CA TRP A 45 3.21 1.75 -8.60
C TRP A 45 2.78 1.88 -10.07
N PRO A 46 2.76 0.79 -10.87
CA PRO A 46 2.48 0.88 -12.30
C PRO A 46 1.19 1.64 -12.63
N GLY A 47 1.33 2.68 -13.45
CA GLY A 47 0.22 3.55 -13.85
C GLY A 47 -0.15 4.66 -12.88
N PHE A 48 0.53 4.75 -11.74
CA PHE A 48 0.40 5.85 -10.76
C PHE A 48 1.62 6.76 -10.82
N GLY A 49 1.44 7.98 -10.32
CA GLY A 49 2.52 8.96 -10.26
C GLY A 49 3.23 9.13 -11.61
N ARG A 50 4.52 8.82 -11.64
CA ARG A 50 5.42 8.94 -12.79
C ARG A 50 5.72 7.61 -13.49
N SER A 51 5.19 6.50 -12.99
CA SER A 51 5.41 5.17 -13.57
C SER A 51 4.54 4.91 -14.79
N ALA A 52 5.11 4.22 -15.78
CA ALA A 52 4.36 3.74 -16.92
C ALA A 52 3.25 2.75 -16.50
N PRO A 53 2.14 2.68 -17.25
CA PRO A 53 1.11 1.68 -17.00
C PRO A 53 1.64 0.26 -17.12
N PRO A 54 1.04 -0.71 -16.41
CA PRO A 54 1.46 -2.08 -16.53
C PRO A 54 1.15 -2.65 -17.92
N PRO A 55 1.99 -3.56 -18.45
CA PRO A 55 1.77 -4.18 -19.76
C PRO A 55 0.60 -5.18 -19.76
N THR A 56 0.20 -5.65 -18.59
CA THR A 56 -0.90 -6.61 -18.40
C THR A 56 -1.90 -6.09 -17.39
N ALA A 57 -3.12 -6.65 -17.38
CA ALA A 57 -4.17 -6.26 -16.44
C ALA A 57 -3.68 -6.29 -14.98
N PRO A 58 -4.03 -5.27 -14.17
CA PRO A 58 -3.61 -5.18 -12.76
C PRO A 58 -4.47 -6.09 -11.86
N THR A 59 -4.46 -7.39 -12.13
CA THR A 59 -5.09 -8.37 -11.24
C THR A 59 -4.29 -8.49 -9.95
N TYR A 60 -4.93 -8.93 -8.85
CA TYR A 60 -4.25 -9.08 -7.57
C TYR A 60 -2.99 -9.93 -7.66
N ASP A 61 -3.08 -11.10 -8.31
CA ASP A 61 -1.93 -12.01 -8.45
C ASP A 61 -0.82 -11.42 -9.32
N ALA A 62 -1.18 -10.73 -10.40
CA ALA A 62 -0.20 -10.05 -11.26
C ALA A 62 0.52 -8.91 -10.51
N GLU A 63 -0.19 -8.18 -9.65
CA GLU A 63 0.39 -7.10 -8.86
C GLU A 63 1.32 -7.64 -7.75
N VAL A 64 0.94 -8.74 -7.08
CA VAL A 64 1.82 -9.41 -6.12
C VAL A 64 3.09 -9.94 -6.80
N GLU A 65 2.97 -10.51 -7.98
CA GLU A 65 4.11 -10.98 -8.77
C GLU A 65 5.01 -9.83 -9.23
N ARG A 66 4.46 -8.64 -9.48
CA ARG A 66 5.26 -7.44 -9.80
C ARG A 66 6.14 -6.99 -8.64
N ILE A 67 5.72 -7.20 -7.39
CA ILE A 67 6.60 -6.95 -6.24
C ILE A 67 7.83 -7.87 -6.34
N GLU A 68 7.63 -9.17 -6.62
CA GLU A 68 8.74 -10.12 -6.75
C GLU A 68 9.66 -9.75 -7.91
N GLN A 69 9.11 -9.36 -9.07
CA GLN A 69 9.90 -8.88 -10.21
C GLN A 69 10.72 -7.64 -9.84
N LEU A 70 10.13 -6.69 -9.11
CA LEU A 70 10.82 -5.49 -8.65
C LEU A 70 11.98 -5.84 -7.71
N VAL A 71 11.73 -6.59 -6.64
CA VAL A 71 12.77 -6.91 -5.64
C VAL A 71 13.90 -7.75 -6.23
N THR A 72 13.57 -8.64 -7.17
CA THR A 72 14.54 -9.43 -7.93
C THR A 72 15.41 -8.54 -8.81
N SER A 73 14.80 -7.59 -9.54
CA SER A 73 15.53 -6.64 -10.40
C SER A 73 16.49 -5.74 -9.60
N LEU A 74 16.10 -5.39 -8.37
CA LEU A 74 16.89 -4.61 -7.42
C LEU A 74 17.92 -5.45 -6.63
N ARG A 75 17.95 -6.77 -6.88
CA ARG A 75 18.81 -7.74 -6.20
C ARG A 75 18.62 -7.73 -4.67
N LEU A 76 17.37 -7.58 -4.24
CA LEU A 76 17.03 -7.66 -2.82
C LEU A 76 16.77 -9.13 -2.48
N ASP A 77 17.64 -9.72 -1.69
CA ASP A 77 17.41 -11.07 -1.17
C ASP A 77 16.37 -11.05 -0.05
N ARG A 78 16.62 -10.23 0.95
CA ARG A 78 15.68 -9.95 2.07
C ARG A 78 15.55 -8.45 2.29
N PHE A 79 14.36 -7.99 2.70
CA PHE A 79 14.09 -6.58 2.92
C PHE A 79 12.97 -6.36 3.94
N ASN A 80 12.88 -5.13 4.47
CA ASN A 80 11.76 -4.68 5.27
C ASN A 80 10.67 -4.13 4.34
N LEU A 81 9.42 -4.48 4.58
CA LEU A 81 8.29 -4.05 3.78
C LEU A 81 7.39 -3.11 4.59
N VAL A 82 7.21 -1.91 4.10
CA VAL A 82 6.27 -0.92 4.64
C VAL A 82 5.22 -0.62 3.58
N ALA A 83 3.95 -0.74 3.90
CA ALA A 83 2.92 -0.69 2.88
C ALA A 83 1.62 -0.05 3.38
N HIS A 84 1.07 0.88 2.59
CA HIS A 84 -0.15 1.62 2.90
C HIS A 84 -1.28 1.27 1.93
N ASP A 85 -2.52 1.21 2.42
CA ASP A 85 -3.77 1.04 1.64
C ASP A 85 -3.69 -0.10 0.61
N TYR A 86 -3.76 0.21 -0.69
CA TYR A 86 -3.61 -0.77 -1.76
C TYR A 86 -2.26 -1.48 -1.72
N GLY A 87 -1.17 -0.73 -1.46
CA GLY A 87 0.15 -1.33 -1.25
C GLY A 87 0.17 -2.31 -0.09
N GLY A 88 -0.54 -2.02 1.00
CA GLY A 88 -0.67 -2.91 2.15
C GLY A 88 -1.43 -4.19 1.83
N PHE A 89 -2.49 -4.09 1.04
CA PHE A 89 -3.24 -5.24 0.55
C PHE A 89 -2.38 -6.17 -0.34
N LEU A 90 -1.56 -5.58 -1.22
CA LEU A 90 -0.59 -6.33 -2.03
C LEU A 90 0.55 -6.90 -1.18
N GLY A 91 1.04 -6.12 -0.21
CA GLY A 91 2.09 -6.52 0.72
C GLY A 91 1.72 -7.76 1.54
N LEU A 92 0.48 -7.85 2.02
CA LEU A 92 -0.04 -9.06 2.68
C LEU A 92 -0.03 -10.28 1.74
N GLY A 93 -0.42 -10.09 0.48
CA GLY A 93 -0.34 -11.15 -0.52
C GLY A 93 1.08 -11.57 -0.84
N TYR A 94 2.00 -10.61 -0.84
CA TYR A 94 3.42 -10.87 -1.02
C TYR A 94 4.00 -11.69 0.14
N LEU A 95 3.71 -11.29 1.39
CA LEU A 95 4.11 -12.03 2.57
C LEU A 95 3.62 -13.49 2.53
N ARG A 96 2.36 -13.69 2.13
CA ARG A 96 1.79 -15.03 1.99
C ARG A 96 2.54 -15.89 0.98
N ARG A 97 2.99 -15.30 -0.14
CA ARG A 97 3.65 -16.03 -1.24
C ARG A 97 5.15 -16.18 -1.03
N TYR A 98 5.79 -15.16 -0.44
CA TYR A 98 7.24 -15.05 -0.29
C TYR A 98 7.66 -14.69 1.15
N PRO A 99 7.22 -15.44 2.18
CA PRO A 99 7.46 -15.06 3.59
C PRO A 99 8.93 -14.95 3.95
N HIS A 100 9.81 -15.73 3.31
CA HIS A 100 11.25 -15.73 3.55
C HIS A 100 11.97 -14.46 3.09
N ARG A 101 11.35 -13.67 2.20
CA ARG A 101 11.89 -12.41 1.68
C ARG A 101 11.75 -11.25 2.66
N VAL A 102 10.72 -11.26 3.52
CA VAL A 102 10.37 -10.11 4.35
C VAL A 102 10.92 -10.28 5.76
N MET A 103 11.81 -9.37 6.16
CA MET A 103 12.42 -9.38 7.48
C MET A 103 11.49 -8.80 8.55
N ARG A 104 10.82 -7.67 8.24
CA ARG A 104 9.83 -6.99 9.09
C ARG A 104 8.76 -6.40 8.20
N PHE A 105 7.55 -6.30 8.71
CA PHE A 105 6.41 -5.80 7.94
C PHE A 105 5.67 -4.68 8.68
N ALA A 106 5.44 -3.55 8.02
CA ALA A 106 4.51 -2.53 8.49
C ALA A 106 3.33 -2.40 7.54
N VAL A 107 2.12 -2.46 8.09
CA VAL A 107 0.89 -2.23 7.34
C VAL A 107 0.13 -1.04 7.92
N LEU A 108 -0.18 -0.06 7.06
CA LEU A 108 -0.79 1.20 7.39
C LEU A 108 -2.15 1.32 6.69
N ASN A 109 -3.23 1.52 7.46
CA ASN A 109 -4.58 1.76 6.93
C ASN A 109 -4.93 0.92 5.69
N SER A 110 -4.87 -0.41 5.80
CA SER A 110 -5.08 -1.36 4.72
C SER A 110 -6.08 -2.46 5.09
N ARG A 111 -6.06 -3.62 4.43
CA ARG A 111 -7.01 -4.70 4.66
C ARG A 111 -6.50 -6.08 4.24
N ALA A 112 -6.96 -7.10 4.95
CA ALA A 112 -7.00 -8.50 4.47
C ALA A 112 -8.45 -8.99 4.33
N HIS A 113 -9.38 -8.33 5.02
CA HIS A 113 -10.80 -8.67 5.12
C HIS A 113 -11.67 -7.76 4.27
N LYS A 114 -12.97 -8.05 4.26
CA LYS A 114 -14.01 -7.31 3.55
C LYS A 114 -14.60 -6.15 4.38
N THR A 115 -13.87 -5.72 5.41
CA THR A 115 -14.35 -4.72 6.37
C THR A 115 -14.09 -3.31 5.85
N PHE A 116 -15.13 -2.69 5.28
CA PHE A 116 -15.12 -1.32 4.80
C PHE A 116 -16.28 -0.52 5.40
N ARG A 117 -16.18 0.79 5.37
CA ARG A 117 -17.36 1.63 5.57
C ARG A 117 -18.39 1.33 4.48
N PRO A 118 -19.68 1.16 4.79
CA PRO A 118 -20.70 0.73 3.84
C PRO A 118 -20.81 1.61 2.59
N TRP A 119 -20.63 2.92 2.73
CA TRP A 119 -20.65 3.85 1.62
C TRP A 119 -19.46 3.64 0.66
N PHE A 120 -18.26 3.38 1.22
CA PHE A 120 -17.05 3.13 0.42
C PHE A 120 -17.13 1.79 -0.30
N TYR A 121 -17.65 0.77 0.36
CA TYR A 121 -17.92 -0.52 -0.29
C TYR A 121 -18.84 -0.37 -1.48
N ARG A 122 -19.98 0.35 -1.33
CA ARG A 122 -20.92 0.62 -2.42
C ARG A 122 -20.27 1.41 -3.55
N PHE A 123 -19.52 2.45 -3.22
CA PHE A 123 -18.77 3.24 -4.19
C PHE A 123 -17.80 2.35 -4.98
N SER A 124 -17.01 1.52 -4.34
CA SER A 124 -16.07 0.59 -4.97
C SER A 124 -16.77 -0.39 -5.91
N GLN A 125 -17.92 -0.95 -5.51
CA GLN A 125 -18.73 -1.82 -6.36
C GLN A 125 -19.29 -1.07 -7.58
N GLN A 126 -19.73 0.16 -7.43
CA GLN A 126 -20.20 0.99 -8.53
C GLN A 126 -19.07 1.31 -9.52
N GLN A 127 -17.85 1.62 -9.02
CA GLN A 127 -16.69 1.84 -9.87
C GLN A 127 -16.32 0.57 -10.66
N HIS A 128 -16.30 -0.57 -9.99
CA HIS A 128 -16.04 -1.87 -10.64
C HIS A 128 -17.09 -2.16 -11.73
N TRP A 129 -18.36 -2.00 -11.42
CA TRP A 129 -19.43 -2.17 -12.42
C TRP A 129 -19.28 -1.21 -13.59
N ALA A 130 -19.02 0.06 -13.35
CA ALA A 130 -18.84 1.07 -14.41
C ALA A 130 -17.59 0.78 -15.26
N ALA A 131 -16.51 0.35 -14.64
CA ALA A 131 -15.26 0.01 -15.34
C ALA A 131 -15.45 -1.21 -16.26
N THR A 132 -16.28 -2.17 -15.86
CA THR A 132 -16.54 -3.40 -16.64
C THR A 132 -17.63 -3.24 -17.70
N HIS A 133 -18.69 -2.48 -17.43
CA HIS A 133 -19.87 -2.40 -18.33
C HIS A 133 -19.92 -1.13 -19.18
N VAL A 134 -19.42 0.01 -18.66
CA VAL A 134 -19.47 1.29 -19.38
C VAL A 134 -18.11 2.03 -19.35
N PRO A 135 -17.00 1.36 -19.69
CA PRO A 135 -15.65 1.93 -19.56
C PRO A 135 -15.45 3.23 -20.36
N ALA A 136 -16.10 3.35 -21.52
CA ALA A 136 -16.01 4.56 -22.34
C ALA A 136 -16.63 5.79 -21.66
N VAL A 137 -17.70 5.61 -20.89
CA VAL A 137 -18.34 6.68 -20.10
C VAL A 137 -17.42 7.05 -18.93
N LEU A 138 -16.92 6.05 -18.20
CA LEU A 138 -16.06 6.26 -17.06
C LEU A 138 -14.76 7.00 -17.44
N ARG A 139 -14.18 6.72 -18.62
CA ARG A 139 -13.00 7.46 -19.13
C ARG A 139 -13.29 8.94 -19.43
N ARG A 140 -14.54 9.34 -19.65
CA ARG A 140 -14.95 10.73 -19.86
C ARG A 140 -15.29 11.47 -18.57
N PHE A 141 -15.44 10.73 -17.47
CA PHE A 141 -15.75 11.32 -16.17
C PHE A 141 -14.60 12.22 -15.69
N PRO A 142 -14.90 13.36 -15.04
CA PRO A 142 -13.86 14.30 -14.54
C PRO A 142 -13.19 13.77 -13.26
N LEU A 143 -12.45 12.66 -13.38
CA LEU A 143 -11.85 11.90 -12.29
C LEU A 143 -10.99 12.76 -11.36
N ARG A 144 -10.10 13.58 -11.93
CA ARG A 144 -9.24 14.47 -11.15
C ARG A 144 -10.04 15.41 -10.26
N ARG A 145 -11.13 16.00 -10.81
CA ARG A 145 -12.01 16.89 -10.03
C ARG A 145 -12.69 16.17 -8.87
N ALA A 146 -13.18 14.96 -9.09
CA ALA A 146 -13.82 14.16 -8.05
C ALA A 146 -12.85 13.84 -6.91
N HIS A 147 -11.61 13.44 -7.23
CA HIS A 147 -10.57 13.17 -6.24
C HIS A 147 -10.07 14.44 -5.54
N HIS A 148 -9.96 15.56 -6.26
CA HIS A 148 -9.67 16.85 -5.67
C HIS A 148 -10.62 17.16 -4.51
N TYR A 149 -11.93 16.98 -4.69
CA TYR A 149 -12.89 17.20 -3.62
C TYR A 149 -12.72 16.21 -2.45
N ALA A 150 -12.41 14.95 -2.73
CA ALA A 150 -12.18 13.95 -1.69
C ALA A 150 -10.95 14.28 -0.82
N LEU A 151 -9.94 14.97 -1.39
CA LEU A 151 -8.69 15.32 -0.70
C LEU A 151 -8.72 16.71 -0.02
N GLN A 152 -9.83 17.47 -0.10
CA GLN A 152 -9.94 18.80 0.50
C GLN A 152 -9.72 18.82 2.02
N ARG A 153 -10.00 17.72 2.70
CA ARG A 153 -9.74 17.60 4.14
C ARG A 153 -8.25 17.79 4.44
N TYR A 154 -7.37 17.08 3.71
CA TYR A 154 -5.91 17.14 3.91
C TYR A 154 -5.34 18.50 3.55
N ARG A 155 -5.93 19.17 2.58
CA ARG A 155 -5.61 20.55 2.23
C ARG A 155 -5.93 21.51 3.39
N ARG A 156 -7.08 21.36 4.04
CA ARG A 156 -7.45 22.15 5.23
C ARG A 156 -6.55 21.87 6.43
N LEU A 157 -5.98 20.68 6.53
CA LEU A 157 -5.01 20.31 7.56
C LEU A 157 -3.59 20.80 7.24
N GLY A 158 -3.36 21.39 6.06
CA GLY A 158 -2.05 21.93 5.65
C GLY A 158 -1.04 20.87 5.23
N CYS A 159 -1.45 19.59 5.14
CA CYS A 159 -0.56 18.49 4.76
C CYS A 159 -0.66 18.12 3.27
N TYR A 160 -1.44 18.85 2.48
CA TYR A 160 -1.68 18.60 1.06
C TYR A 160 -1.83 19.92 0.29
N ASP A 161 -0.97 20.15 -0.69
CA ASP A 161 -0.91 21.34 -1.53
C ASP A 161 -1.10 21.04 -3.02
N ASP A 162 -0.98 22.05 -3.88
CA ASP A 162 -1.16 21.91 -5.32
C ASP A 162 -0.05 21.07 -5.97
N ALA A 163 1.17 21.11 -5.43
CA ALA A 163 2.29 20.34 -5.93
C ALA A 163 2.06 18.84 -5.65
N LEU A 164 1.66 18.51 -4.43
CA LEU A 164 1.34 17.15 -4.06
C LEU A 164 0.08 16.62 -4.76
N GLU A 165 -0.91 17.50 -5.01
CA GLU A 165 -2.07 17.15 -5.85
C GLU A 165 -1.66 16.78 -7.27
N ALA A 166 -0.73 17.52 -7.85
CA ALA A 166 -0.21 17.23 -9.18
C ALA A 166 0.49 15.87 -9.24
N GLU A 167 1.26 15.51 -8.20
CA GLU A 167 1.91 14.21 -8.06
C GLU A 167 0.89 13.06 -7.95
N TYR A 168 -0.16 13.22 -7.13
CA TYR A 168 -1.13 12.15 -6.88
C TYR A 168 -2.20 12.03 -7.96
N LEU A 169 -2.67 13.14 -8.52
CA LEU A 169 -3.82 13.16 -9.42
C LEU A 169 -3.48 13.57 -10.86
N GLY A 170 -2.24 13.98 -11.13
CA GLY A 170 -1.81 14.46 -12.45
C GLY A 170 -2.06 13.42 -13.55
N TRP A 171 -1.74 12.16 -13.27
CA TRP A 171 -1.92 11.06 -14.20
C TRP A 171 -3.39 10.87 -14.63
N MET A 172 -4.38 11.15 -13.76
CA MET A 172 -5.81 11.04 -14.07
C MET A 172 -6.28 12.03 -15.16
N GLY A 173 -5.52 13.11 -15.38
CA GLY A 173 -5.80 14.10 -16.43
C GLY A 173 -5.47 13.61 -17.83
N THR A 174 -4.63 12.59 -17.98
CA THR A 174 -4.15 12.09 -19.26
C THR A 174 -5.07 11.01 -19.85
N PRO A 175 -5.09 10.81 -21.18
CA PRO A 175 -5.83 9.71 -21.78
C PRO A 175 -5.36 8.33 -21.29
N GLN A 176 -4.06 8.19 -21.04
CA GLN A 176 -3.46 6.97 -20.51
C GLN A 176 -3.89 6.71 -19.07
N GLY A 177 -3.81 7.72 -18.20
CA GLY A 177 -4.21 7.59 -16.80
C GLY A 177 -5.70 7.28 -16.63
N ARG A 178 -6.56 7.80 -17.52
CA ARG A 178 -7.98 7.43 -17.54
C ARG A 178 -8.20 5.96 -17.92
N ARG A 179 -7.36 5.39 -18.78
CA ARG A 179 -7.34 3.93 -19.03
C ARG A 179 -6.88 3.18 -17.80
N THR A 180 -5.76 3.60 -17.19
CA THR A 180 -5.28 3.03 -15.92
C THR A 180 -6.35 3.01 -14.83
N TYR A 181 -7.11 4.10 -14.68
CA TYR A 181 -8.22 4.16 -13.73
C TYR A 181 -9.27 3.07 -14.00
N VAL A 182 -9.68 2.94 -15.26
CA VAL A 182 -10.67 1.92 -15.65
C VAL A 182 -10.12 0.52 -15.42
N ASP A 183 -8.89 0.25 -15.86
CA ASP A 183 -8.26 -1.05 -15.72
C ASP A 183 -8.06 -1.42 -14.25
N PHE A 184 -7.68 -0.43 -13.40
CA PHE A 184 -7.58 -0.62 -11.97
C PHE A 184 -8.92 -1.05 -11.36
N PHE A 185 -9.99 -0.29 -11.56
CA PHE A 185 -11.30 -0.62 -10.97
C PHE A 185 -11.97 -1.85 -11.60
N ALA A 186 -11.69 -2.17 -12.86
CA ALA A 186 -12.12 -3.42 -13.47
C ALA A 186 -11.51 -4.66 -12.79
N ASN A 187 -10.29 -4.54 -12.26
CA ASN A 187 -9.54 -5.63 -11.64
C ASN A 187 -9.43 -5.50 -10.11
N TYR A 188 -9.54 -4.28 -9.57
CA TYR A 188 -9.66 -4.05 -8.14
C TYR A 188 -11.07 -4.43 -7.67
N HIS A 189 -11.27 -5.70 -7.65
CA HIS A 189 -12.48 -6.25 -7.11
C HIS A 189 -12.33 -6.33 -5.59
N VAL A 190 -13.22 -5.67 -4.85
CA VAL A 190 -13.28 -5.68 -3.39
C VAL A 190 -13.96 -6.96 -2.84
N PRO A 191 -13.77 -8.16 -3.40
CA PRO A 191 -14.00 -9.37 -2.65
C PRO A 191 -12.75 -9.74 -1.89
N GLN A 192 -12.95 -10.61 -0.95
CA GLN A 192 -11.87 -11.29 -0.26
C GLN A 192 -11.00 -12.04 -1.27
N VAL A 193 -9.70 -11.89 -1.13
CA VAL A 193 -8.77 -12.84 -1.71
C VAL A 193 -8.86 -14.11 -0.86
N PRO A 194 -9.28 -15.25 -1.44
CA PRO A 194 -9.44 -16.48 -0.68
C PRO A 194 -8.16 -16.84 0.08
N GLY A 195 -8.28 -17.13 1.37
CA GLY A 195 -7.18 -17.52 2.24
C GLY A 195 -6.26 -16.38 2.69
N LEU A 196 -6.46 -15.11 2.27
CA LEU A 196 -5.58 -14.02 2.68
C LEU A 196 -5.74 -13.69 4.17
N ALA A 197 -6.97 -13.66 4.66
CA ALA A 197 -7.22 -13.38 6.08
C ALA A 197 -6.74 -14.54 6.98
N GLU A 198 -6.89 -15.76 6.53
CA GLU A 198 -6.45 -16.96 7.22
C GLU A 198 -4.92 -17.04 7.31
N SER A 199 -4.21 -16.58 6.26
CA SER A 199 -2.74 -16.58 6.22
C SER A 199 -2.07 -15.58 7.17
N LEU A 200 -2.82 -14.65 7.76
CA LEU A 200 -2.26 -13.71 8.76
C LEU A 200 -1.62 -14.44 9.95
N ARG A 201 -2.11 -15.62 10.32
CA ARG A 201 -1.56 -16.45 11.41
C ARG A 201 -0.20 -17.07 11.09
N GLU A 202 0.13 -17.13 9.81
CA GLU A 202 1.38 -17.69 9.30
C GLU A 202 2.50 -16.66 9.22
N ILE A 203 2.18 -15.36 9.46
CA ILE A 203 3.17 -14.29 9.46
C ILE A 203 4.05 -14.40 10.72
N THR A 204 5.31 -14.72 10.52
CA THR A 204 6.29 -14.92 11.61
C THR A 204 7.23 -13.74 11.81
N CYS A 205 7.36 -12.84 10.82
CA CYS A 205 8.22 -11.67 10.96
C CYS A 205 7.59 -10.63 11.90
N PRO A 206 8.43 -9.83 12.60
CA PRO A 206 7.96 -8.70 13.39
C PRO A 206 7.06 -7.79 12.54
N THR A 207 5.86 -7.51 13.03
CA THR A 207 4.85 -6.76 12.29
C THR A 207 4.38 -5.55 13.08
N ALA A 208 4.20 -4.40 12.40
CA ALA A 208 3.55 -3.21 12.94
C ALA A 208 2.28 -2.89 12.16
N VAL A 209 1.15 -2.80 12.84
CA VAL A 209 -0.11 -2.30 12.31
C VAL A 209 -0.28 -0.88 12.82
N VAL A 210 -0.24 0.12 11.92
CA VAL A 210 -0.34 1.55 12.28
C VAL A 210 -1.60 2.13 11.65
N TRP A 211 -2.44 2.81 12.44
CA TRP A 211 -3.78 3.15 11.96
C TRP A 211 -4.34 4.45 12.50
N GLY A 212 -4.87 5.28 11.59
CA GLY A 212 -5.70 6.42 11.92
C GLY A 212 -7.13 5.95 12.28
N ASP A 213 -7.58 6.28 13.48
CA ASP A 213 -8.85 5.75 14.01
C ASP A 213 -10.10 6.42 13.42
N ARG A 214 -9.92 7.51 12.66
CA ARG A 214 -10.99 8.22 11.94
C ARG A 214 -11.01 7.96 10.45
N ASP A 215 -10.35 6.90 10.01
CA ASP A 215 -10.35 6.50 8.59
C ASP A 215 -11.79 6.43 8.05
N PRO A 216 -12.13 7.24 7.02
CA PRO A 216 -13.46 7.26 6.44
C PRO A 216 -13.72 6.08 5.50
N TYR A 217 -12.69 5.34 5.09
CA TYR A 217 -12.75 4.24 4.14
C TYR A 217 -12.72 2.88 4.84
N ILE A 218 -11.70 2.67 5.67
CA ILE A 218 -11.40 1.40 6.34
C ILE A 218 -11.42 1.63 7.85
N PRO A 219 -12.43 1.10 8.58
CA PRO A 219 -12.60 1.39 10.00
C PRO A 219 -11.47 0.80 10.86
N PHE A 220 -11.20 1.41 12.01
CA PHE A 220 -10.18 0.94 12.96
C PHE A 220 -10.39 -0.52 13.43
N GLN A 221 -11.61 -1.04 13.33
CA GLN A 221 -11.88 -2.45 13.58
C GLN A 221 -11.03 -3.36 12.69
N THR A 222 -10.78 -2.97 11.43
CA THR A 222 -9.92 -3.71 10.51
C THR A 222 -8.47 -3.79 10.99
N ALA A 223 -7.96 -2.74 11.68
CA ALA A 223 -6.62 -2.79 12.28
C ALA A 223 -6.50 -3.89 13.34
N ARG A 224 -7.55 -4.09 14.15
CA ARG A 224 -7.60 -5.19 15.13
C ARG A 224 -7.69 -6.55 14.45
N GLU A 225 -8.55 -6.68 13.45
CA GLU A 225 -8.70 -7.90 12.64
C GLU A 225 -7.40 -8.31 11.95
N LEU A 226 -6.55 -7.33 11.61
CA LEU A 226 -5.21 -7.59 11.07
C LEU A 226 -4.21 -7.96 12.17
N ALA A 227 -4.20 -7.24 13.28
CA ALA A 227 -3.17 -7.39 14.31
C ALA A 227 -3.38 -8.65 15.18
N GLU A 228 -4.63 -8.93 15.57
CA GLU A 228 -4.95 -10.04 16.49
C GLU A 228 -4.45 -11.44 16.03
N PRO A 229 -4.57 -11.83 14.75
CA PRO A 229 -4.10 -13.14 14.32
C PRO A 229 -2.58 -13.24 14.11
N ILE A 230 -1.85 -12.11 14.00
CA ILE A 230 -0.39 -12.10 13.74
C ILE A 230 0.38 -12.17 15.07
N PRO A 231 1.13 -13.26 15.35
CA PRO A 231 1.72 -13.50 16.67
C PRO A 231 2.68 -12.42 17.17
N ALA A 232 3.42 -11.78 16.26
CA ALA A 232 4.43 -10.76 16.59
C ALA A 232 3.98 -9.32 16.27
N ALA A 233 2.67 -9.09 16.08
CA ALA A 233 2.16 -7.78 15.71
C ALA A 233 2.06 -6.82 16.90
N THR A 234 2.42 -5.56 16.65
CA THR A 234 2.02 -4.42 17.48
C THR A 234 0.95 -3.62 16.76
N LEU A 235 0.05 -3.00 17.52
CA LEU A 235 -1.00 -2.14 17.01
C LEU A 235 -0.81 -0.72 17.56
N THR A 236 -0.49 0.22 16.67
CA THR A 236 -0.40 1.65 16.98
C THR A 236 -1.64 2.37 16.47
N ARG A 237 -2.40 2.94 17.39
CA ARG A 237 -3.59 3.75 17.10
C ARG A 237 -3.22 5.23 17.11
N LEU A 238 -3.37 5.90 15.98
CA LEU A 238 -3.20 7.35 15.83
C LEU A 238 -4.56 8.04 16.06
N CYS A 239 -4.76 8.56 17.27
CA CYS A 239 -6.03 9.15 17.67
C CYS A 239 -6.36 10.41 16.87
N GLY A 240 -7.56 10.45 16.28
CA GLY A 240 -8.06 11.57 15.49
C GLY A 240 -7.51 11.62 14.07
N ALA A 241 -6.56 10.77 13.72
CA ALA A 241 -5.99 10.69 12.37
C ALA A 241 -6.91 9.93 11.41
N ASP A 242 -6.80 10.28 10.14
CA ASP A 242 -7.60 9.76 9.03
C ASP A 242 -6.84 8.64 8.29
N HIS A 243 -7.06 8.50 7.00
CA HIS A 243 -6.51 7.46 6.13
C HIS A 243 -5.05 7.72 5.72
N TYR A 244 -4.69 8.99 5.38
CA TYR A 244 -3.34 9.34 4.92
C TYR A 244 -2.44 9.72 6.10
N ILE A 245 -2.24 8.77 7.01
CA ILE A 245 -1.51 8.98 8.26
C ILE A 245 -0.07 9.44 8.06
N MET A 246 0.60 9.05 6.97
CA MET A 246 1.94 9.47 6.61
C MET A 246 2.04 10.99 6.39
N GLU A 247 0.92 11.59 5.96
CA GLU A 247 0.77 13.02 5.70
C GLU A 247 0.32 13.77 6.95
N GLU A 248 -0.64 13.19 7.67
CA GLU A 248 -1.34 13.83 8.78
C GLU A 248 -0.58 13.71 10.10
N ARG A 249 0.16 12.62 10.29
CA ARG A 249 0.91 12.29 11.50
C ARG A 249 2.33 11.79 11.17
N PRO A 250 3.12 12.55 10.41
CA PRO A 250 4.39 12.06 9.88
C PRO A 250 5.39 11.64 10.96
N ALA A 251 5.46 12.36 12.06
CA ALA A 251 6.39 12.05 13.15
C ALA A 251 6.02 10.72 13.85
N GLU A 252 4.74 10.55 14.21
CA GLU A 252 4.25 9.35 14.89
C GLU A 252 4.35 8.10 14.00
N VAL A 253 4.09 8.25 12.69
CA VAL A 253 4.30 7.16 11.72
C VAL A 253 5.78 6.82 11.62
N THR A 254 6.66 7.81 11.53
CA THR A 254 8.11 7.58 11.44
C THR A 254 8.64 6.87 12.69
N GLU A 255 8.20 7.28 13.88
CA GLU A 255 8.56 6.63 15.16
C GLU A 255 8.13 5.16 15.15
N ALA A 256 6.89 4.86 14.78
CA ALA A 256 6.39 3.48 14.72
C ALA A 256 7.18 2.61 13.73
N LEU A 257 7.65 3.19 12.60
CA LEU A 257 8.50 2.49 11.64
C LEU A 257 9.91 2.25 12.19
N LEU A 258 10.51 3.22 12.85
CA LEU A 258 11.83 3.07 13.47
C LEU A 258 11.78 2.02 14.59
N ASP A 259 10.75 2.02 15.41
CA ASP A 259 10.53 0.99 16.45
C ASP A 259 10.44 -0.42 15.84
N LEU A 260 9.74 -0.56 14.71
CA LEU A 260 9.69 -1.84 14.01
C LEU A 260 11.06 -2.25 13.48
N LEU A 261 11.76 -1.33 12.81
CA LEU A 261 13.06 -1.60 12.18
C LEU A 261 14.16 -1.94 13.19
N ALA A 262 14.02 -1.47 14.44
CA ALA A 262 14.92 -1.81 15.53
C ALA A 262 14.70 -3.22 16.12
N ARG A 263 13.57 -3.88 15.81
CA ARG A 263 13.29 -5.24 16.34
C ARG A 263 14.20 -6.27 15.71
N PRO A 264 14.66 -7.28 16.48
CA PRO A 264 15.38 -8.40 15.90
C PRO A 264 14.48 -9.15 14.90
N CYS A 265 15.03 -9.49 13.74
CA CYS A 265 14.37 -10.40 12.79
C CYS A 265 14.77 -11.84 13.09
N VAL A 266 13.89 -12.78 12.82
CA VAL A 266 14.22 -14.20 12.92
C VAL A 266 15.27 -14.54 11.87
N ALA A 267 16.39 -15.15 12.28
CA ALA A 267 17.44 -15.57 11.37
C ALA A 267 16.86 -16.58 10.34
N GLY A 268 17.27 -16.45 9.08
CA GLY A 268 16.66 -17.20 7.95
C GLY A 268 16.79 -18.72 8.00
N ASP A 269 17.53 -19.27 8.96
CA ASP A 269 17.81 -20.73 9.07
C ASP A 269 16.74 -21.51 9.86
N GLU A 270 15.81 -20.85 10.54
CA GLU A 270 14.76 -21.50 11.34
C GLU A 270 13.37 -21.53 10.69
N VAL A 271 13.17 -20.88 9.56
CA VAL A 271 11.90 -20.95 8.84
C VAL A 271 11.87 -22.17 7.97
N GLY A 272 11.53 -23.31 8.58
CA GLY A 272 11.23 -24.55 7.83
C GLY A 272 10.13 -24.26 6.81
N ILE A 273 10.40 -24.49 5.52
CA ILE A 273 9.41 -24.43 4.44
C ILE A 273 8.28 -25.39 4.81
N PRO A 274 7.03 -24.94 4.96
CA PRO A 274 5.92 -25.84 5.17
C PRO A 274 5.83 -26.83 4.00
N ARG A 275 5.98 -28.12 4.26
CA ARG A 275 5.81 -29.18 3.25
C ARG A 275 4.33 -29.20 2.83
N GLY A 276 4.02 -28.63 1.69
CA GLY A 276 2.64 -28.63 1.18
C GLY A 276 2.37 -27.81 -0.08
N TRP A 277 3.38 -27.20 -0.68
CA TRP A 277 3.21 -26.37 -1.87
C TRP A 277 4.18 -26.83 -2.98
N GLN A 278 3.89 -28.00 -3.57
CA GLN A 278 4.39 -28.37 -4.90
C GLN A 278 3.25 -28.37 -5.89
#